data_3056f5c468844f77a6b98ddce6808669
#
_entry.id   3056f5c468844f77a6b98ddce6808669
#
_cell.length_a   1.000
_cell.length_b   1.000
_cell.length_c   1.000
_cell.angle_alpha   90.00
_cell.angle_beta   90.00
_cell.angle_gamma   90.00
#
_symmetry.space_group_name_H-M   'P 1'
#
loop_
_entity.id
_entity.type
_entity.pdbx_description
1 polymer ?
#
loop_
_entity_poly.entity_id
_entity_poly.type
_entity_poly.pdbx_seq_one_letter_code
_entity_poly.pdbx_strand_id
1 'polypeptide(L)'
;FLTAALRATTVGGDLENYIPAFLTISEMSWSELWMYPWEYGFVLLNKILSLVSSNERVLLVGVGLLVTIGYIRFIRVYSKTAWLSLFLLITFGYYVSSLSMLRQSLAIVCVLNSIQYVENRDLKRFALCVSVATFFHYTAIAFFLLYPFSRFRISIGYFVCLLVFTFVFSVFAGKFVLLQLIEKYYSIYEGNMVSGEGYNMLLLLLAITFGGLLVRHYNHIADRRLDVYCQMLILACCLQLISIQFSLFARIVLYYQIGIVVFIPEVLSFLKNRHLTFFCKIGVSVGAICFFIWIYLANNSSGILPYTFLGE
;
A
#
# COMPACT_ATOMS: atom_id res chain seq x y z
N PHE A 1 -4.92 -1.04 16.90
CA PHE A 1 -4.64 -2.43 17.26
C PHE A 1 -5.88 -3.17 17.76
N LEU A 2 -6.56 -2.66 18.80
CA LEU A 2 -7.73 -3.35 19.38
C LEU A 2 -8.81 -3.68 18.34
N THR A 3 -9.08 -2.77 17.41
CA THR A 3 -10.00 -3.03 16.30
C THR A 3 -9.54 -4.18 15.40
N ALA A 4 -8.24 -4.37 15.19
CA ALA A 4 -7.74 -5.52 14.44
C ALA A 4 -7.78 -6.82 15.24
N ALA A 5 -7.52 -6.76 16.54
CA ALA A 5 -7.41 -7.92 17.43
C ALA A 5 -8.76 -8.47 17.89
N LEU A 6 -9.74 -7.60 18.15
CA LEU A 6 -11.03 -7.93 18.76
C LEU A 6 -12.19 -8.03 17.76
N ARG A 7 -11.93 -7.87 16.46
CA ARG A 7 -12.96 -8.02 15.42
C ARG A 7 -13.46 -9.45 15.30
N ALA A 8 -14.68 -9.60 14.87
CA ALA A 8 -15.22 -10.91 14.47
C ALA A 8 -14.48 -11.44 13.22
N THR A 9 -14.49 -12.75 13.03
CA THR A 9 -13.84 -13.40 11.88
C THR A 9 -14.56 -13.13 10.55
N THR A 10 -15.72 -12.54 10.59
CA THR A 10 -16.51 -12.07 9.44
C THR A 10 -16.10 -10.68 8.95
N VAL A 11 -15.30 -9.94 9.73
CA VAL A 11 -14.86 -8.58 9.39
C VAL A 11 -13.56 -8.62 8.59
N GLY A 12 -13.67 -8.39 7.28
CA GLY A 12 -12.59 -8.42 6.31
C GLY A 12 -12.77 -9.51 5.26
N GLY A 13 -13.01 -9.12 4.00
CA GLY A 13 -13.44 -10.02 2.93
C GLY A 13 -12.51 -11.22 2.67
N ASP A 14 -11.19 -11.07 2.88
CA ASP A 14 -10.24 -12.15 2.64
C ASP A 14 -10.10 -13.14 3.83
N LEU A 15 -10.72 -12.87 5.00
CA LEU A 15 -10.57 -13.74 6.18
C LEU A 15 -11.17 -15.11 5.98
N GLU A 16 -12.19 -15.25 5.12
CA GLU A 16 -12.75 -16.53 4.73
C GLU A 16 -11.71 -17.50 4.14
N ASN A 17 -10.63 -16.96 3.56
CA ASN A 17 -9.50 -17.74 3.04
C ASN A 17 -8.37 -17.89 4.08
N TYR A 18 -8.13 -16.86 4.90
CA TYR A 18 -7.00 -16.88 5.85
C TYR A 18 -7.25 -17.78 7.05
N ILE A 19 -8.48 -17.87 7.55
CA ILE A 19 -8.80 -18.67 8.73
C ILE A 19 -8.67 -20.17 8.44
N PRO A 20 -9.29 -20.75 7.39
CA PRO A 20 -9.10 -22.13 7.04
C PRO A 20 -7.62 -22.47 6.77
N ALA A 21 -6.90 -21.56 6.10
CA ALA A 21 -5.48 -21.73 5.85
C ALA A 21 -4.66 -21.81 7.15
N PHE A 22 -4.94 -20.94 8.13
CA PHE A 22 -4.27 -20.96 9.43
C PHE A 22 -4.50 -22.30 10.14
N LEU A 23 -5.74 -22.79 10.16
CA LEU A 23 -6.08 -24.08 10.78
C LEU A 23 -5.34 -25.24 10.08
N THR A 24 -5.37 -25.29 8.75
CA THR A 24 -4.64 -26.30 7.97
C THR A 24 -3.13 -26.26 8.28
N ILE A 25 -2.51 -25.07 8.22
CA ILE A 25 -1.07 -24.88 8.48
C ILE A 25 -0.73 -25.28 9.94
N SER A 26 -1.63 -25.06 10.89
CA SER A 26 -1.42 -25.42 12.29
C SER A 26 -1.20 -26.92 12.48
N GLU A 27 -1.87 -27.74 11.66
CA GLU A 27 -1.81 -29.22 11.71
C GLU A 27 -0.63 -29.79 10.90
N MET A 28 -0.12 -29.06 9.89
CA MET A 28 0.98 -29.50 9.03
C MET A 28 2.27 -29.68 9.84
N SER A 29 3.08 -30.66 9.45
CA SER A 29 4.46 -30.79 9.94
C SER A 29 5.37 -29.70 9.35
N TRP A 30 6.49 -29.39 10.03
CA TRP A 30 7.46 -28.40 9.54
C TRP A 30 8.04 -28.73 8.17
N SER A 31 8.16 -30.03 7.85
CA SER A 31 8.65 -30.50 6.55
C SER A 31 7.65 -30.37 5.41
N GLU A 32 6.38 -30.14 5.69
CA GLU A 32 5.32 -30.00 4.69
C GLU A 32 4.97 -28.55 4.36
N LEU A 33 5.41 -27.59 5.17
CA LEU A 33 5.03 -26.16 5.01
C LEU A 33 5.33 -25.59 3.62
N TRP A 34 6.39 -26.05 2.97
CA TRP A 34 6.78 -25.59 1.64
C TRP A 34 5.80 -26.03 0.52
N MET A 35 4.95 -27.03 0.80
CA MET A 35 3.94 -27.52 -0.13
C MET A 35 2.70 -26.62 -0.15
N TYR A 36 2.53 -25.76 0.87
CA TYR A 36 1.37 -24.89 0.92
C TYR A 36 1.46 -23.81 -0.18
N PRO A 37 0.38 -23.53 -0.96
CA PRO A 37 0.44 -22.72 -2.19
C PRO A 37 0.56 -21.21 -1.96
N TRP A 38 0.86 -20.78 -0.72
CA TRP A 38 1.04 -19.36 -0.39
C TRP A 38 2.51 -19.01 -0.16
N GLU A 39 2.79 -17.70 -0.07
CA GLU A 39 4.13 -17.20 0.18
C GLU A 39 4.68 -17.74 1.49
N TYR A 40 5.87 -18.32 1.42
CA TYR A 40 6.47 -19.09 2.52
C TYR A 40 6.64 -18.28 3.81
N GLY A 41 6.92 -16.97 3.73
CA GLY A 41 7.03 -16.10 4.91
C GLY A 41 5.72 -16.00 5.69
N PHE A 42 4.58 -15.96 4.98
CA PHE A 42 3.28 -15.95 5.62
C PHE A 42 2.91 -17.33 6.18
N VAL A 43 3.21 -18.41 5.46
CA VAL A 43 3.02 -19.77 5.93
C VAL A 43 3.83 -20.04 7.22
N LEU A 44 5.10 -19.63 7.22
CA LEU A 44 5.97 -19.72 8.38
C LEU A 44 5.44 -18.92 9.58
N LEU A 45 4.96 -17.69 9.34
CA LEU A 45 4.36 -16.88 10.39
C LEU A 45 3.12 -17.55 10.99
N ASN A 46 2.24 -18.13 10.15
CA ASN A 46 1.07 -18.87 10.62
C ASN A 46 1.49 -20.05 11.52
N LYS A 47 2.50 -20.83 11.09
CA LYS A 47 3.01 -21.96 11.89
C LYS A 47 3.61 -21.51 13.21
N ILE A 48 4.38 -20.42 13.23
CA ILE A 48 4.92 -19.87 14.48
C ILE A 48 3.80 -19.40 15.42
N LEU A 49 2.79 -18.72 14.89
CA LEU A 49 1.65 -18.26 15.67
C LEU A 49 0.83 -19.43 16.22
N SER A 50 0.69 -20.53 15.46
CA SER A 50 -0.03 -21.72 15.91
C SER A 50 0.65 -22.46 17.07
N LEU A 51 1.94 -22.22 17.33
CA LEU A 51 2.63 -22.72 18.54
C LEU A 51 2.10 -22.07 19.82
N VAL A 52 1.52 -20.87 19.73
CA VAL A 52 0.91 -20.18 20.88
C VAL A 52 -0.49 -20.73 21.12
N SER A 53 -1.29 -20.88 20.08
CA SER A 53 -2.62 -21.51 20.12
C SER A 53 -3.09 -21.83 18.70
N SER A 54 -3.84 -22.91 18.54
CA SER A 54 -4.54 -23.26 17.28
C SER A 54 -5.80 -22.43 17.03
N ASN A 55 -6.18 -21.55 17.97
CA ASN A 55 -7.31 -20.66 17.76
C ASN A 55 -6.95 -19.57 16.75
N GLU A 56 -7.82 -19.34 15.74
CA GLU A 56 -7.65 -18.36 14.67
C GLU A 56 -7.45 -16.92 15.19
N ARG A 57 -7.86 -16.64 16.42
CA ARG A 57 -7.65 -15.35 17.08
C ARG A 57 -6.18 -14.97 17.15
N VAL A 58 -5.30 -15.94 17.34
CA VAL A 58 -3.85 -15.71 17.41
C VAL A 58 -3.32 -15.14 16.09
N LEU A 59 -3.86 -15.58 14.95
CA LEU A 59 -3.52 -15.01 13.65
C LEU A 59 -3.89 -13.52 13.58
N LEU A 60 -5.14 -13.17 13.95
CA LEU A 60 -5.63 -11.79 13.87
C LEU A 60 -4.85 -10.85 14.81
N VAL A 61 -4.58 -11.31 16.03
CA VAL A 61 -3.78 -10.58 17.03
C VAL A 61 -2.34 -10.43 16.55
N GLY A 62 -1.70 -11.50 16.11
CA GLY A 62 -0.30 -11.51 15.71
C GLY A 62 -0.05 -10.62 14.49
N VAL A 63 -0.82 -10.80 13.41
CA VAL A 63 -0.70 -9.97 12.22
C VAL A 63 -1.10 -8.52 12.51
N GLY A 64 -2.21 -8.30 13.23
CA GLY A 64 -2.66 -6.97 13.63
C GLY A 64 -1.61 -6.21 14.44
N LEU A 65 -0.89 -6.89 15.34
CA LEU A 65 0.21 -6.30 16.12
C LEU A 65 1.39 -5.88 15.23
N LEU A 66 1.87 -6.80 14.37
CA LEU A 66 3.00 -6.55 13.47
C LEU A 66 2.70 -5.39 12.52
N VAL A 67 1.52 -5.36 11.90
CA VAL A 67 1.10 -4.30 10.99
C VAL A 67 0.97 -2.95 11.73
N THR A 68 0.37 -2.97 12.93
CA THR A 68 0.22 -1.74 13.73
C THR A 68 1.59 -1.17 14.14
N ILE A 69 2.51 -2.01 14.61
CA ILE A 69 3.88 -1.59 14.95
C ILE A 69 4.59 -1.03 13.70
N GLY A 70 4.44 -1.69 12.57
CA GLY A 70 5.03 -1.25 11.30
C GLY A 70 4.53 0.14 10.87
N TYR A 71 3.22 0.41 10.95
CA TYR A 71 2.65 1.72 10.64
C TYR A 71 3.04 2.80 11.66
N ILE A 72 3.05 2.47 12.95
CA ILE A 72 3.49 3.43 13.99
C ILE A 72 4.94 3.82 13.74
N ARG A 73 5.82 2.83 13.49
CA ARG A 73 7.23 3.12 13.18
C ARG A 73 7.36 3.97 11.91
N PHE A 74 6.64 3.62 10.84
CA PHE A 74 6.62 4.38 9.60
C PHE A 74 6.25 5.84 9.83
N ILE A 75 5.13 6.10 10.50
CA ILE A 75 4.68 7.46 10.79
C ILE A 75 5.68 8.21 11.67
N ARG A 76 6.22 7.57 12.71
CA ARG A 76 7.18 8.20 13.62
C ARG A 76 8.49 8.61 12.95
N VAL A 77 8.98 7.78 12.02
CA VAL A 77 10.27 8.02 11.35
C VAL A 77 10.13 9.01 10.20
N TYR A 78 9.01 8.94 9.46
CA TYR A 78 8.91 9.60 8.16
C TYR A 78 7.96 10.80 8.12
N SER A 79 7.09 11.00 9.12
CA SER A 79 6.12 12.09 9.09
C SER A 79 6.58 13.33 9.86
N LYS A 80 6.40 14.51 9.27
CA LYS A 80 6.53 15.81 9.96
C LYS A 80 5.34 16.13 10.87
N THR A 81 4.19 15.52 10.63
CA THR A 81 2.95 15.78 11.38
C THR A 81 2.23 14.45 11.64
N ALA A 82 2.66 13.73 12.69
CA ALA A 82 2.23 12.36 12.96
C ALA A 82 0.71 12.19 13.07
N TRP A 83 0.00 13.15 13.69
CA TRP A 83 -1.46 13.09 13.81
C TRP A 83 -2.15 13.14 12.45
N LEU A 84 -1.64 13.98 11.50
CA LEU A 84 -2.20 14.08 10.16
C LEU A 84 -1.92 12.80 9.37
N SER A 85 -0.72 12.24 9.49
CA SER A 85 -0.40 10.95 8.86
C SER A 85 -1.26 9.81 9.38
N LEU A 86 -1.49 9.74 10.69
CA LEU A 86 -2.38 8.73 11.27
C LEU A 86 -3.81 8.90 10.75
N PHE A 87 -4.29 10.14 10.71
CA PHE A 87 -5.60 10.48 10.18
C PHE A 87 -5.73 10.05 8.70
N LEU A 88 -4.74 10.37 7.86
CA LEU A 88 -4.72 9.98 6.44
C LEU A 88 -4.58 8.46 6.24
N LEU A 89 -3.82 7.77 7.10
CA LEU A 89 -3.71 6.31 7.08
C LEU A 89 -5.08 5.63 7.24
N ILE A 90 -5.93 6.20 8.10
CA ILE A 90 -7.28 5.69 8.35
C ILE A 90 -8.22 6.13 7.23
N THR A 91 -8.27 7.42 6.91
CA THR A 91 -9.27 7.99 5.99
C THR A 91 -9.03 7.65 4.52
N PHE A 92 -7.79 7.42 4.09
CA PHE A 92 -7.52 6.80 2.78
C PHE A 92 -7.67 5.27 2.79
N GLY A 93 -8.08 4.71 3.92
CA GLY A 93 -8.46 3.31 4.06
C GLY A 93 -7.30 2.32 4.09
N TYR A 94 -6.04 2.76 4.19
CA TYR A 94 -4.91 1.84 4.25
C TYR A 94 -4.93 0.96 5.50
N TYR A 95 -5.34 1.54 6.63
CA TYR A 95 -5.55 0.76 7.85
C TYR A 95 -6.74 -0.20 7.69
N VAL A 96 -7.84 0.27 7.11
CA VAL A 96 -9.04 -0.52 6.84
C VAL A 96 -8.74 -1.72 5.94
N SER A 97 -8.05 -1.47 4.81
CA SER A 97 -7.63 -2.53 3.90
C SER A 97 -6.68 -3.55 4.55
N SER A 98 -5.90 -3.12 5.55
CA SER A 98 -5.04 -4.05 6.29
C SER A 98 -5.79 -5.05 7.15
N LEU A 99 -7.06 -4.80 7.44
CA LEU A 99 -7.91 -5.77 8.12
C LEU A 99 -8.32 -6.94 7.20
N SER A 100 -8.36 -6.72 5.90
CA SER A 100 -8.69 -7.74 4.90
C SER A 100 -7.43 -8.40 4.33
N MET A 101 -6.50 -7.64 3.77
CA MET A 101 -5.33 -8.12 3.02
C MET A 101 -4.13 -8.42 3.92
N LEU A 102 -4.17 -9.46 4.76
CA LEU A 102 -3.16 -9.74 5.79
C LEU A 102 -1.73 -9.87 5.23
N ARG A 103 -1.53 -10.70 4.21
CA ARG A 103 -0.21 -10.96 3.58
C ARG A 103 0.38 -9.69 3.00
N GLN A 104 -0.42 -8.98 2.21
CA GLN A 104 0.02 -7.75 1.56
C GLN A 104 0.32 -6.64 2.58
N SER A 105 -0.42 -6.56 3.67
CA SER A 105 -0.21 -5.55 4.72
C SER A 105 1.12 -5.76 5.46
N LEU A 106 1.50 -7.00 5.73
CA LEU A 106 2.83 -7.32 6.26
C LEU A 106 3.93 -6.90 5.28
N ALA A 107 3.75 -7.19 3.99
CA ALA A 107 4.71 -6.77 2.97
C ALA A 107 4.79 -5.24 2.85
N ILE A 108 3.65 -4.53 2.90
CA ILE A 108 3.60 -3.06 2.87
C ILE A 108 4.40 -2.47 4.03
N VAL A 109 4.17 -2.89 5.26
CA VAL A 109 4.92 -2.30 6.40
C VAL A 109 6.41 -2.60 6.34
N CYS A 110 6.83 -3.73 5.77
CA CYS A 110 8.24 -4.02 5.52
C CYS A 110 8.86 -3.03 4.53
N VAL A 111 8.23 -2.83 3.34
CA VAL A 111 8.78 -1.92 2.32
C VAL A 111 8.73 -0.45 2.75
N LEU A 112 7.68 -0.01 3.45
CA LEU A 112 7.60 1.35 3.94
C LEU A 112 8.73 1.69 4.92
N ASN A 113 9.09 0.74 5.78
CA ASN A 113 10.19 0.91 6.72
C ASN A 113 11.58 0.78 6.07
N SER A 114 11.65 0.50 4.76
CA SER A 114 12.90 0.47 3.98
C SER A 114 13.23 1.80 3.28
N ILE A 115 12.32 2.78 3.25
CA ILE A 115 12.46 4.06 2.52
C ILE A 115 13.75 4.80 2.93
N GLN A 116 14.14 4.77 4.21
CA GLN A 116 15.41 5.35 4.70
C GLN A 116 16.64 4.83 3.93
N TYR A 117 16.60 3.60 3.46
CA TYR A 117 17.72 3.01 2.71
C TYR A 117 17.76 3.53 1.27
N VAL A 118 16.60 3.94 0.70
CA VAL A 118 16.55 4.68 -0.57
C VAL A 118 17.10 6.09 -0.38
N GLU A 119 16.70 6.78 0.68
CA GLU A 119 17.21 8.11 1.05
C GLU A 119 18.75 8.08 1.22
N ASN A 120 19.28 7.08 1.93
CA ASN A 120 20.70 6.91 2.23
C ASN A 120 21.49 6.21 1.12
N ARG A 121 20.86 5.83 0.01
CA ARG A 121 21.48 5.10 -1.11
C ARG A 121 22.08 3.74 -0.71
N ASP A 122 21.53 3.09 0.30
CA ASP A 122 21.92 1.77 0.77
C ASP A 122 21.09 0.68 0.05
N LEU A 123 21.56 0.29 -1.15
CA LEU A 123 20.89 -0.73 -1.95
C LEU A 123 20.81 -2.08 -1.21
N LYS A 124 21.84 -2.45 -0.46
CA LYS A 124 21.90 -3.77 0.17
C LYS A 124 20.79 -3.94 1.21
N ARG A 125 20.65 -2.95 2.12
CA ARG A 125 19.60 -2.99 3.15
C ARG A 125 18.22 -2.80 2.54
N PHE A 126 18.09 -1.94 1.53
CA PHE A 126 16.84 -1.79 0.79
C PHE A 126 16.42 -3.11 0.14
N ALA A 127 17.33 -3.76 -0.59
CA ALA A 127 17.07 -5.04 -1.25
C ALA A 127 16.68 -6.13 -0.24
N LEU A 128 17.37 -6.21 0.90
CA LEU A 128 17.02 -7.16 1.96
C LEU A 128 15.58 -6.95 2.46
N CYS A 129 15.19 -5.69 2.73
CA CYS A 129 13.83 -5.39 3.18
C CYS A 129 12.77 -5.75 2.13
N VAL A 130 13.02 -5.44 0.85
CA VAL A 130 12.08 -5.79 -0.23
C VAL A 130 12.01 -7.29 -0.42
N SER A 131 13.14 -8.01 -0.31
CA SER A 131 13.16 -9.48 -0.37
C SER A 131 12.34 -10.09 0.78
N VAL A 132 12.50 -9.58 2.02
CA VAL A 132 11.67 -10.01 3.16
C VAL A 132 10.19 -9.73 2.91
N ALA A 133 9.85 -8.55 2.36
CA ALA A 133 8.48 -8.22 2.00
C ALA A 133 7.90 -9.19 0.96
N THR A 134 8.71 -9.56 -0.05
CA THR A 134 8.32 -10.52 -1.09
C THR A 134 8.04 -11.92 -0.52
N PHE A 135 8.69 -12.30 0.57
CA PHE A 135 8.38 -13.54 1.30
C PHE A 135 6.98 -13.54 1.91
N PHE A 136 6.42 -12.37 2.23
CA PHE A 136 5.03 -12.25 2.70
C PHE A 136 4.04 -12.05 1.57
N HIS A 137 4.44 -11.36 0.47
CA HIS A 137 3.58 -11.18 -0.68
C HIS A 137 4.38 -10.87 -1.94
N TYR A 138 4.27 -11.72 -2.97
CA TYR A 138 5.11 -11.67 -4.18
C TYR A 138 5.11 -10.31 -4.88
N THR A 139 3.96 -9.61 -4.91
CA THR A 139 3.88 -8.31 -5.60
C THR A 139 4.76 -7.23 -4.98
N ALA A 140 5.27 -7.43 -3.76
CA ALA A 140 6.19 -6.49 -3.11
C ALA A 140 7.52 -6.34 -3.87
N ILE A 141 7.91 -7.32 -4.70
CA ILE A 141 9.10 -7.25 -5.57
C ILE A 141 9.07 -6.00 -6.47
N ALA A 142 7.89 -5.55 -6.87
CA ALA A 142 7.73 -4.36 -7.69
C ALA A 142 8.26 -3.09 -7.00
N PHE A 143 8.36 -3.07 -5.65
CA PHE A 143 8.91 -1.94 -4.92
C PHE A 143 10.40 -1.70 -5.19
N PHE A 144 11.12 -2.67 -5.75
CA PHE A 144 12.49 -2.48 -6.24
C PHE A 144 12.61 -1.33 -7.23
N LEU A 145 11.58 -1.04 -8.01
CA LEU A 145 11.58 0.08 -8.96
C LEU A 145 11.84 1.43 -8.29
N LEU A 146 11.48 1.62 -7.02
CA LEU A 146 11.73 2.88 -6.33
C LEU A 146 13.21 3.25 -6.30
N TYR A 147 14.11 2.27 -6.13
CA TYR A 147 15.54 2.54 -5.96
C TYR A 147 16.21 3.18 -7.19
N PRO A 148 16.11 2.62 -8.41
CA PRO A 148 16.66 3.26 -9.60
C PRO A 148 15.94 4.57 -9.93
N PHE A 149 14.60 4.62 -9.80
CA PHE A 149 13.83 5.82 -10.10
C PHE A 149 14.13 6.96 -9.14
N SER A 150 14.49 6.70 -7.87
CA SER A 150 14.90 7.72 -6.89
C SER A 150 16.19 8.49 -7.28
N ARG A 151 16.87 8.10 -8.35
CA ARG A 151 18.06 8.77 -8.89
C ARG A 151 17.73 9.84 -9.92
N PHE A 152 16.53 9.82 -10.50
CA PHE A 152 16.12 10.81 -11.48
C PHE A 152 15.79 12.15 -10.78
N ARG A 153 16.10 13.24 -11.46
CA ARG A 153 15.74 14.57 -10.99
C ARG A 153 14.24 14.80 -11.10
N ILE A 154 13.64 15.17 -10.00
CA ILE A 154 12.22 15.45 -9.93
C ILE A 154 11.92 16.80 -10.58
N SER A 155 11.05 16.80 -11.59
CA SER A 155 10.50 17.99 -12.23
C SER A 155 9.10 17.73 -12.76
N ILE A 156 8.33 18.77 -13.02
CA ILE A 156 7.00 18.65 -13.64
C ILE A 156 7.12 18.03 -15.04
N GLY A 157 8.14 18.43 -15.82
CA GLY A 157 8.38 17.86 -17.15
C GLY A 157 8.67 16.36 -17.09
N TYR A 158 9.53 15.90 -16.15
CA TYR A 158 9.77 14.49 -15.90
C TYR A 158 8.48 13.72 -15.59
N PHE A 159 7.65 14.27 -14.71
CA PHE A 159 6.36 13.64 -14.33
C PHE A 159 5.45 13.49 -15.55
N VAL A 160 5.26 14.58 -16.32
CA VAL A 160 4.41 14.56 -17.53
C VAL A 160 4.96 13.57 -18.58
N CYS A 161 6.27 13.61 -18.86
CA CYS A 161 6.89 12.68 -19.80
C CYS A 161 6.70 11.22 -19.40
N LEU A 162 6.87 10.91 -18.12
CA LEU A 162 6.70 9.54 -17.62
C LEU A 162 5.24 9.09 -17.70
N LEU A 163 4.28 9.97 -17.37
CA LEU A 163 2.85 9.68 -17.53
C LEU A 163 2.45 9.41 -18.98
N VAL A 164 2.90 10.30 -19.91
CA VAL A 164 2.62 10.12 -21.35
C VAL A 164 3.23 8.82 -21.85
N PHE A 165 4.49 8.53 -21.51
CA PHE A 165 5.14 7.27 -21.85
C PHE A 165 4.36 6.08 -21.32
N THR A 166 3.95 6.10 -20.06
CA THR A 166 3.19 5.00 -19.45
C THR A 166 1.81 4.85 -20.09
N PHE A 167 1.14 5.95 -20.42
CA PHE A 167 -0.14 5.90 -21.12
C PHE A 167 -0.01 5.27 -22.50
N VAL A 168 0.95 5.74 -23.30
CA VAL A 168 1.23 5.18 -24.63
C VAL A 168 1.60 3.69 -24.53
N PHE A 169 2.49 3.35 -23.60
CA PHE A 169 2.86 1.97 -23.33
C PHE A 169 1.65 1.11 -22.96
N SER A 170 0.81 1.58 -22.04
CA SER A 170 -0.40 0.87 -21.61
C SER A 170 -1.37 0.60 -22.75
N VAL A 171 -1.58 1.57 -23.64
CA VAL A 171 -2.51 1.43 -24.77
C VAL A 171 -1.97 0.51 -25.88
N PHE A 172 -0.69 0.65 -26.25
CA PHE A 172 -0.14 -0.02 -27.43
C PHE A 172 0.61 -1.31 -27.12
N ALA A 173 1.43 -1.33 -26.07
CA ALA A 173 2.22 -2.49 -25.70
C ALA A 173 1.57 -3.35 -24.62
N GLY A 174 0.75 -2.74 -23.79
CA GLY A 174 0.12 -3.41 -22.65
C GLY A 174 -0.74 -4.59 -23.06
N LYS A 175 -1.55 -4.46 -24.10
CA LYS A 175 -2.37 -5.56 -24.63
C LYS A 175 -1.53 -6.73 -25.15
N PHE A 176 -0.40 -6.46 -25.78
CA PHE A 176 0.39 -7.53 -26.42
C PHE A 176 1.33 -8.23 -25.43
N VAL A 177 2.09 -7.48 -24.64
CA VAL A 177 3.09 -8.05 -23.73
C VAL A 177 2.46 -8.60 -22.45
N LEU A 178 1.49 -7.88 -21.90
CA LEU A 178 0.84 -8.30 -20.66
C LEU A 178 -0.15 -9.44 -20.88
N LEU A 179 -0.87 -9.51 -21.99
CA LEU A 179 -1.74 -10.65 -22.29
C LEU A 179 -0.93 -11.96 -22.40
N GLN A 180 0.21 -11.96 -23.08
CA GLN A 180 1.04 -13.17 -23.18
C GLN A 180 1.66 -13.61 -21.86
N LEU A 181 2.03 -12.65 -20.98
CA LEU A 181 2.54 -12.97 -19.64
C LEU A 181 1.42 -13.38 -18.68
N ILE A 182 0.24 -12.81 -18.86
CA ILE A 182 -0.92 -13.01 -18.00
C ILE A 182 -1.67 -14.29 -18.38
N GLU A 183 -1.86 -14.63 -19.66
CA GLU A 183 -2.49 -15.88 -20.07
C GLU A 183 -1.84 -17.10 -19.42
N LYS A 184 -0.51 -17.08 -19.30
CA LYS A 184 0.23 -18.18 -18.67
C LYS A 184 0.02 -18.31 -17.15
N TYR A 185 -0.37 -17.21 -16.46
CA TYR A 185 -0.59 -17.16 -15.01
C TYR A 185 -2.04 -16.92 -14.62
N TYR A 186 -2.92 -16.56 -15.55
CA TYR A 186 -4.25 -15.98 -15.31
C TYR A 186 -5.43 -16.92 -15.55
N SER A 187 -5.23 -18.09 -16.10
CA SER A 187 -6.31 -19.09 -16.23
C SER A 187 -7.01 -19.41 -14.89
N ILE A 188 -6.41 -19.00 -13.78
CA ILE A 188 -6.94 -19.14 -12.42
C ILE A 188 -7.81 -17.94 -12.00
N TYR A 189 -7.73 -16.78 -12.70
CA TYR A 189 -8.36 -15.51 -12.27
C TYR A 189 -9.32 -14.91 -13.32
N GLU A 190 -9.74 -15.66 -14.32
CA GLU A 190 -10.56 -15.17 -15.45
C GLU A 190 -11.94 -14.59 -15.07
N GLY A 191 -12.39 -14.71 -13.81
CA GLY A 191 -13.70 -14.25 -13.36
C GLY A 191 -13.81 -12.77 -12.91
N ASN A 192 -12.70 -12.03 -12.70
CA ASN A 192 -12.69 -10.74 -12.00
C ASN A 192 -12.04 -9.57 -12.77
N MET A 193 -12.01 -9.60 -14.10
CA MET A 193 -11.58 -8.44 -14.88
C MET A 193 -12.69 -7.40 -14.97
N VAL A 194 -12.89 -6.59 -13.92
CA VAL A 194 -13.70 -5.38 -14.00
C VAL A 194 -12.80 -4.27 -14.54
N SER A 195 -12.89 -4.02 -15.84
CA SER A 195 -12.30 -2.84 -16.48
C SER A 195 -13.08 -1.59 -16.06
N GLY A 196 -12.38 -0.53 -15.68
CA GLY A 196 -12.97 0.79 -15.40
C GLY A 196 -12.96 1.22 -13.93
N GLU A 197 -12.58 0.37 -13.00
CA GLU A 197 -12.36 0.76 -11.60
C GLU A 197 -10.99 1.40 -11.45
N GLY A 198 -10.91 2.51 -10.69
CA GLY A 198 -9.63 3.14 -10.35
C GLY A 198 -9.38 4.52 -10.94
N TYR A 199 -10.26 5.05 -11.82
CA TYR A 199 -10.12 6.43 -12.34
C TYR A 199 -10.14 7.48 -11.23
N ASN A 200 -11.00 7.32 -10.24
CA ASN A 200 -11.12 8.25 -9.11
C ASN A 200 -9.81 8.27 -8.29
N MET A 201 -9.20 7.10 -8.10
CA MET A 201 -7.90 7.00 -7.43
C MET A 201 -6.79 7.61 -8.27
N LEU A 202 -6.82 7.43 -9.60
CA LEU A 202 -5.87 8.08 -10.49
C LEU A 202 -5.98 9.60 -10.40
N LEU A 203 -7.18 10.17 -10.46
CA LEU A 203 -7.41 11.61 -10.34
C LEU A 203 -6.91 12.16 -9.00
N LEU A 204 -7.18 11.45 -7.91
CA LEU A 204 -6.70 11.81 -6.59
C LEU A 204 -5.16 11.80 -6.53
N LEU A 205 -4.52 10.75 -7.03
CA LEU A 205 -3.06 10.62 -7.08
C LEU A 205 -2.44 11.72 -7.93
N LEU A 206 -3.00 12.01 -9.11
CA LEU A 206 -2.54 13.09 -9.99
C LEU A 206 -2.65 14.45 -9.30
N ALA A 207 -3.78 14.76 -8.67
CA ALA A 207 -3.99 16.03 -7.98
C ALA A 207 -3.00 16.23 -6.82
N ILE A 208 -2.81 15.21 -5.98
CA ILE A 208 -1.88 15.26 -4.83
C ILE A 208 -0.44 15.36 -5.32
N THR A 209 -0.05 14.54 -6.29
CA THR A 209 1.33 14.52 -6.82
C THR A 209 1.66 15.85 -7.49
N PHE A 210 0.78 16.32 -8.36
CA PHE A 210 0.98 17.60 -9.06
C PHE A 210 1.01 18.78 -8.09
N GLY A 211 0.09 18.84 -7.12
CA GLY A 211 0.08 19.85 -6.07
C GLY A 211 1.39 19.89 -5.28
N GLY A 212 1.91 18.72 -4.88
CA GLY A 212 3.21 18.66 -4.19
C GLY A 212 4.40 19.06 -5.07
N LEU A 213 4.38 18.70 -6.36
CA LEU A 213 5.41 19.13 -7.33
C LEU A 213 5.38 20.66 -7.56
N LEU A 214 4.19 21.28 -7.57
CA LEU A 214 4.06 22.72 -7.62
C LEU A 214 4.67 23.38 -6.38
N VAL A 215 4.33 22.91 -5.18
CA VAL A 215 4.91 23.44 -3.93
C VAL A 215 6.43 23.30 -3.94
N ARG A 216 6.95 22.13 -4.35
CA ARG A 216 8.39 21.89 -4.49
C ARG A 216 9.04 22.86 -5.48
N HIS A 217 8.43 23.07 -6.64
CA HIS A 217 8.96 23.94 -7.69
C HIS A 217 8.98 25.42 -7.25
N TYR A 218 7.85 25.96 -6.80
CA TYR A 218 7.73 27.38 -6.43
C TYR A 218 8.53 27.78 -5.19
N ASN A 219 8.73 26.84 -4.25
CA ASN A 219 9.53 27.11 -3.06
C ASN A 219 11.00 26.69 -3.24
N HIS A 220 11.42 26.26 -4.43
CA HIS A 220 12.79 25.81 -4.75
C HIS A 220 13.32 24.78 -3.75
N ILE A 221 12.48 23.80 -3.37
CA ILE A 221 12.81 22.82 -2.34
C ILE A 221 13.78 21.80 -2.92
N ALA A 222 14.95 21.66 -2.29
CA ALA A 222 15.97 20.65 -2.56
C ALA A 222 16.08 19.74 -1.33
N ASP A 223 15.09 18.88 -1.13
CA ASP A 223 15.03 17.94 -0.01
C ASP A 223 14.95 16.51 -0.56
N ARG A 224 15.93 15.67 -0.16
CA ARG A 224 16.03 14.31 -0.69
C ARG A 224 14.89 13.41 -0.23
N ARG A 225 14.41 13.60 0.98
CA ARG A 225 13.27 12.83 1.51
C ARG A 225 12.00 13.14 0.72
N LEU A 226 11.74 14.42 0.49
CA LEU A 226 10.62 14.86 -0.35
C LEU A 226 10.76 14.31 -1.79
N ASP A 227 11.97 14.26 -2.34
CA ASP A 227 12.22 13.70 -3.67
C ASP A 227 11.86 12.21 -3.74
N VAL A 228 12.19 11.41 -2.71
CA VAL A 228 11.80 10.01 -2.63
C VAL A 228 10.28 9.85 -2.55
N TYR A 229 9.60 10.70 -1.76
CA TYR A 229 8.13 10.65 -1.69
C TYR A 229 7.47 11.10 -2.99
N CYS A 230 7.99 12.14 -3.66
CA CYS A 230 7.53 12.52 -5.01
C CYS A 230 7.67 11.33 -5.96
N GLN A 231 8.82 10.64 -5.94
CA GLN A 231 9.05 9.50 -6.81
C GLN A 231 8.10 8.34 -6.55
N MET A 232 7.79 8.06 -5.27
CA MET A 232 6.77 7.07 -4.92
C MET A 232 5.43 7.41 -5.55
N LEU A 233 4.96 8.67 -5.43
CA LEU A 233 3.67 9.07 -5.97
C LEU A 233 3.66 9.16 -7.50
N ILE A 234 4.76 9.56 -8.13
CA ILE A 234 4.91 9.52 -9.59
C ILE A 234 4.76 8.08 -10.09
N LEU A 235 5.45 7.12 -9.45
CA LEU A 235 5.32 5.70 -9.78
C LEU A 235 3.90 5.17 -9.48
N ALA A 236 3.27 5.63 -8.39
CA ALA A 236 1.87 5.30 -8.10
C ALA A 236 0.93 5.75 -9.22
N CYS A 237 1.08 6.98 -9.74
CA CYS A 237 0.29 7.48 -10.87
C CYS A 237 0.50 6.62 -12.13
N CYS A 238 1.76 6.29 -12.45
CA CYS A 238 2.08 5.45 -13.62
C CYS A 238 1.49 4.05 -13.49
N LEU A 239 1.67 3.41 -12.35
CA LEU A 239 1.14 2.06 -12.09
C LEU A 239 -0.39 2.06 -12.02
N GLN A 240 -1.01 3.15 -11.53
CA GLN A 240 -2.47 3.30 -11.53
C GLN A 240 -3.03 3.43 -12.94
N LEU A 241 -2.34 4.10 -13.86
CA LEU A 241 -2.71 4.11 -15.28
C LEU A 241 -2.73 2.71 -15.89
N ILE A 242 -1.75 1.89 -15.54
CA ILE A 242 -1.69 0.48 -15.99
C ILE A 242 -2.80 -0.33 -15.32
N SER A 243 -3.10 -0.09 -14.05
CA SER A 243 -4.10 -0.84 -13.28
C SER A 243 -5.53 -0.69 -13.80
N ILE A 244 -5.83 0.42 -14.47
CA ILE A 244 -7.14 0.64 -15.13
C ILE A 244 -7.40 -0.41 -16.22
N GLN A 245 -6.34 -0.89 -16.87
CA GLN A 245 -6.45 -1.93 -17.90
C GLN A 245 -6.18 -3.32 -17.33
N PHE A 246 -5.38 -3.41 -16.27
CA PHE A 246 -4.91 -4.66 -15.66
C PHE A 246 -5.06 -4.60 -14.15
N SER A 247 -6.18 -5.07 -13.63
CA SER A 247 -6.58 -4.97 -12.22
C SER A 247 -5.54 -5.50 -11.22
N LEU A 248 -4.71 -6.48 -11.61
CA LEU A 248 -3.60 -6.98 -10.80
C LEU A 248 -2.62 -5.89 -10.37
N PHE A 249 -2.41 -4.88 -11.22
CA PHE A 249 -1.51 -3.78 -10.88
C PHE A 249 -2.04 -2.93 -9.74
N ALA A 250 -3.33 -2.94 -9.44
CA ALA A 250 -3.91 -2.26 -8.28
C ALA A 250 -3.24 -2.71 -6.96
N ARG A 251 -2.89 -4.00 -6.83
CA ARG A 251 -2.14 -4.51 -5.68
C ARG A 251 -0.71 -3.93 -5.61
N ILE A 252 -0.07 -3.69 -6.76
CA ILE A 252 1.26 -3.09 -6.82
C ILE A 252 1.20 -1.60 -6.49
N VAL A 253 0.17 -0.90 -6.95
CA VAL A 253 -0.03 0.53 -6.66
C VAL A 253 -0.06 0.80 -5.15
N LEU A 254 -0.66 -0.09 -4.34
CA LEU A 254 -0.79 0.08 -2.89
C LEU A 254 0.56 0.33 -2.20
N TYR A 255 1.66 -0.31 -2.65
CA TYR A 255 2.99 -0.10 -2.07
C TYR A 255 3.51 1.33 -2.24
N TYR A 256 3.07 2.00 -3.29
CA TYR A 256 3.52 3.34 -3.65
C TYR A 256 2.55 4.44 -3.19
N GLN A 257 1.25 4.23 -3.42
CA GLN A 257 0.24 5.24 -3.11
C GLN A 257 0.11 5.54 -1.61
N ILE A 258 0.40 4.57 -0.74
CA ILE A 258 0.43 4.78 0.71
C ILE A 258 1.46 5.85 1.13
N GLY A 259 2.42 6.17 0.27
CA GLY A 259 3.31 7.31 0.44
C GLY A 259 2.59 8.66 0.64
N ILE A 260 1.33 8.79 0.18
CA ILE A 260 0.47 9.95 0.45
C ILE A 260 0.45 10.31 1.94
N VAL A 261 0.43 9.32 2.80
CA VAL A 261 0.33 9.45 4.26
C VAL A 261 1.44 10.32 4.87
N VAL A 262 2.65 10.25 4.32
CA VAL A 262 3.81 11.05 4.75
C VAL A 262 4.12 12.20 3.80
N PHE A 263 3.79 12.06 2.52
CA PHE A 263 4.02 13.08 1.50
C PHE A 263 3.23 14.37 1.79
N ILE A 264 1.93 14.27 2.07
CA ILE A 264 1.09 15.45 2.33
C ILE A 264 1.62 16.23 3.55
N PRO A 265 1.87 15.62 4.73
CA PRO A 265 2.46 16.33 5.86
C PRO A 265 3.83 16.95 5.55
N GLU A 266 4.66 16.28 4.74
CA GLU A 266 5.96 16.80 4.33
C GLU A 266 5.81 18.04 3.45
N VAL A 267 4.99 17.98 2.38
CA VAL A 267 4.72 19.11 1.49
C VAL A 267 4.17 20.31 2.26
N LEU A 268 3.20 20.09 3.15
CA LEU A 268 2.60 21.15 3.97
C LEU A 268 3.60 21.79 4.93
N SER A 269 4.65 21.09 5.35
CA SER A 269 5.70 21.64 6.22
C SER A 269 6.56 22.69 5.52
N PHE A 270 6.62 22.68 4.20
CA PHE A 270 7.36 23.65 3.39
C PHE A 270 6.59 24.92 3.05
N LEU A 271 5.29 24.97 3.37
CA LEU A 271 4.49 26.18 3.17
C LEU A 271 4.85 27.24 4.21
N LYS A 272 5.38 28.39 3.77
CA LYS A 272 5.83 29.49 4.66
C LYS A 272 4.67 30.22 5.33
N ASN A 273 3.53 30.32 4.65
CA ASN A 273 2.35 31.03 5.17
C ASN A 273 1.54 30.12 6.10
N ARG A 274 1.50 30.48 7.39
CA ARG A 274 0.80 29.73 8.43
C ARG A 274 -0.71 29.60 8.19
N HIS A 275 -1.34 30.66 7.67
CA HIS A 275 -2.78 30.62 7.35
C HIS A 275 -3.05 29.66 6.19
N LEU A 276 -2.25 29.76 5.12
CA LEU A 276 -2.36 28.84 3.98
C LEU A 276 -2.17 27.38 4.44
N THR A 277 -1.15 27.11 5.25
CA THR A 277 -0.91 25.75 5.80
C THR A 277 -2.10 25.24 6.59
N PHE A 278 -2.74 26.11 7.39
CA PHE A 278 -3.92 25.75 8.18
C PHE A 278 -5.11 25.42 7.28
N PHE A 279 -5.43 26.27 6.30
CA PHE A 279 -6.52 26.00 5.35
C PHE A 279 -6.26 24.75 4.48
N CYS A 280 -5.02 24.53 4.05
CA CYS A 280 -4.64 23.30 3.33
C CYS A 280 -4.84 22.04 4.21
N LYS A 281 -4.47 22.09 5.48
CA LYS A 281 -4.72 20.96 6.40
C LYS A 281 -6.21 20.67 6.55
N ILE A 282 -7.06 21.71 6.70
CA ILE A 282 -8.52 21.54 6.75
C ILE A 282 -9.03 20.94 5.44
N GLY A 283 -8.66 21.52 4.29
CA GLY A 283 -9.12 21.04 2.98
C GLY A 283 -8.74 19.57 2.74
N VAL A 284 -7.49 19.19 3.04
CA VAL A 284 -7.04 17.80 2.97
C VAL A 284 -7.84 16.91 3.92
N SER A 285 -8.09 17.36 5.14
CA SER A 285 -8.84 16.56 6.12
C SER A 285 -10.28 16.34 5.69
N VAL A 286 -10.95 17.39 5.22
CA VAL A 286 -12.33 17.30 4.69
C VAL A 286 -12.39 16.38 3.46
N GLY A 287 -11.49 16.57 2.50
CA GLY A 287 -11.41 15.72 1.31
C GLY A 287 -11.18 14.25 1.65
N ALA A 288 -10.31 13.97 2.62
CA ALA A 288 -10.02 12.60 3.08
C ALA A 288 -11.23 11.97 3.81
N ILE A 289 -12.01 12.75 4.57
CA ILE A 289 -13.27 12.29 5.18
C ILE A 289 -14.30 11.96 4.10
N CYS A 290 -14.50 12.85 3.11
CA CYS A 290 -15.43 12.60 2.01
C CYS A 290 -15.04 11.35 1.23
N PHE A 291 -13.74 11.16 0.95
CA PHE A 291 -13.21 9.97 0.31
C PHE A 291 -13.52 8.70 1.12
N PHE A 292 -13.28 8.74 2.44
CA PHE A 292 -13.55 7.62 3.34
C PHE A 292 -15.03 7.23 3.36
N ILE A 293 -15.91 8.22 3.51
CA ILE A 293 -17.36 8.00 3.52
C ILE A 293 -17.79 7.34 2.19
N TRP A 294 -17.32 7.87 1.07
CA TRP A 294 -17.71 7.38 -0.24
C TRP A 294 -17.21 5.97 -0.53
N ILE A 295 -15.92 5.70 -0.32
CA ILE A 295 -15.30 4.42 -0.69
C ILE A 295 -15.60 3.33 0.33
N TYR A 296 -15.48 3.62 1.62
CA TYR A 296 -15.51 2.58 2.66
C TYR A 296 -16.86 2.45 3.35
N LEU A 297 -17.58 3.54 3.58
CA LEU A 297 -18.87 3.47 4.23
C LEU A 297 -20.02 3.23 3.23
N ALA A 298 -20.05 3.95 2.10
CA ALA A 298 -21.12 3.81 1.12
C ALA A 298 -20.97 2.55 0.25
N ASN A 299 -19.73 2.21 -0.18
CA ASN A 299 -19.48 1.10 -1.09
C ASN A 299 -18.94 -0.17 -0.40
N ASN A 300 -18.59 -0.10 0.89
CA ASN A 300 -18.03 -1.22 1.67
C ASN A 300 -16.91 -1.98 0.94
N SER A 301 -16.02 -1.24 0.28
CA SER A 301 -15.01 -1.79 -0.65
C SER A 301 -14.01 -2.80 -0.02
N SER A 302 -13.90 -2.82 1.30
CA SER A 302 -13.02 -3.76 2.03
C SER A 302 -13.78 -4.87 2.78
N GLY A 303 -15.11 -4.94 2.63
CA GLY A 303 -15.94 -5.95 3.30
C GLY A 303 -15.85 -5.89 4.83
N ILE A 304 -15.73 -4.68 5.41
CA ILE A 304 -15.62 -4.51 6.86
C ILE A 304 -16.95 -4.16 7.54
N LEU A 305 -17.98 -3.85 6.77
CA LEU A 305 -19.29 -3.53 7.30
C LEU A 305 -20.28 -4.70 7.08
N PRO A 306 -21.15 -5.00 8.05
CA PRO A 306 -21.18 -4.44 9.40
C PRO A 306 -19.95 -4.84 10.22
N TYR A 307 -19.36 -3.86 10.94
CA TYR A 307 -18.25 -4.16 11.83
C TYR A 307 -18.78 -4.73 13.14
N THR A 308 -18.41 -5.97 13.44
CA THR A 308 -18.81 -6.67 14.66
C THR A 308 -17.58 -7.02 15.49
N PHE A 309 -17.74 -6.99 16.81
CA PHE A 309 -16.72 -7.44 17.76
C PHE A 309 -16.86 -8.94 18.06
N LEU A 310 -15.86 -9.46 18.72
CA LEU A 310 -15.85 -10.83 19.22
C LEU A 310 -17.02 -11.07 20.18
N GLY A 311 -17.86 -12.04 19.87
CA GLY A 311 -19.00 -12.41 20.71
C GLY A 311 -20.35 -11.77 20.32
N GLU A 312 -20.37 -10.93 19.30
CA GLU A 312 -21.57 -10.45 18.62
C GLU A 312 -21.80 -11.33 17.38
#